data_8296097fd956c4b895fa21af5c8788fd
#
_entry.id   8296097fd956c4b895fa21af5c8788fd
#
_cell.length_a   1.000
_cell.length_b   1.000
_cell.length_c   1.000
_cell.angle_alpha   90.00
_cell.angle_beta   90.00
_cell.angle_gamma   90.00
#
_symmetry.space_group_name_H-M   'P 1'
#
loop_
_entity.id
_entity.type
_entity.pdbx_description
1 polymer ?
#
loop_
_entity_poly.entity_id
_entity_poly.type
_entity_poly.pdbx_seq_one_letter_code
_entity_poly.pdbx_strand_id
1 'polypeptide(L)'
;MAARARKRFIICVLLGLGIGGVFSLALNFGYFSPLNNIQNLVTDAILFRSRDGLTADKVVMMPIDEASVSAFKEQYGRVFSWPRTLHAQALKNLADAGARVVVYDILFDAPGCPATVPRPCPEDKTFADAMDYARQKPGGGVQIILATVGSPPEPSALLPGENIKYQDTIPPIAELSEHASALGHVHPYVDSDGSVRRMPLVATMKGVDVNGLPLQAAASYLRRPKAVDQSGPGYLYFAGRPVPVDNHGLAIVNFLGKPSHLTKEIGPGPVASVSFADVVKGSFDRDKVKDKIVFVGLTAIGFADDYFAPTSVSGAKMTGVEIHAQTAEMLLRSAYLAPQTTQSTIAIILGLTLMAGVVLPFFQPVLGSIGILFVFFLYIVANIWHGTEAEGVMGRAETFTVWNNVFPGAALLTAYLGVILYRVVFEQAEARATRGVMGKY
;
A
#
# COMPACT_ATOMS: atom_id res chain seq x y z
N MET A 1 10.36 -55.20 -15.99
CA MET A 1 9.32 -54.20 -15.60
C MET A 1 9.79 -53.27 -14.49
N ALA A 2 10.35 -53.72 -13.38
CA ALA A 2 10.77 -52.88 -12.26
C ALA A 2 11.77 -51.75 -12.60
N ALA A 3 12.80 -52.00 -13.40
CA ALA A 3 13.80 -50.98 -13.77
C ALA A 3 13.22 -49.82 -14.60
N ARG A 4 12.22 -50.10 -15.46
CA ARG A 4 11.54 -49.06 -16.27
C ARG A 4 10.61 -48.20 -15.42
N ALA A 5 9.85 -48.85 -14.52
CA ALA A 5 9.01 -48.11 -13.58
C ALA A 5 9.84 -47.20 -12.68
N ARG A 6 10.98 -47.65 -12.18
CA ARG A 6 11.95 -46.86 -11.41
C ARG A 6 12.50 -45.69 -12.21
N LYS A 7 12.90 -45.92 -13.48
CA LYS A 7 13.39 -44.83 -14.35
C LYS A 7 12.32 -43.78 -14.60
N ARG A 8 11.08 -44.17 -14.88
CA ARG A 8 9.93 -43.24 -15.04
C ARG A 8 9.69 -42.42 -13.79
N PHE A 9 9.65 -43.07 -12.64
CA PHE A 9 9.51 -42.39 -11.36
C PHE A 9 10.59 -41.33 -11.11
N ILE A 10 11.87 -41.71 -11.31
CA ILE A 10 12.99 -40.77 -11.12
C ILE A 10 12.87 -39.58 -12.07
N ILE A 11 12.51 -39.77 -13.34
CA ILE A 11 12.37 -38.66 -14.30
C ILE A 11 11.22 -37.72 -13.88
N CYS A 12 10.08 -38.25 -13.43
CA CYS A 12 8.98 -37.42 -12.96
C CYS A 12 9.37 -36.59 -11.72
N VAL A 13 10.10 -37.17 -10.78
CA VAL A 13 10.63 -36.47 -9.63
C VAL A 13 11.61 -35.36 -10.05
N LEU A 14 12.54 -35.67 -10.97
CA LEU A 14 13.50 -34.68 -11.48
C LEU A 14 12.78 -33.52 -12.23
N LEU A 15 11.72 -33.83 -12.99
CA LEU A 15 10.90 -32.82 -13.66
C LEU A 15 10.21 -31.91 -12.63
N GLY A 16 9.59 -32.49 -11.60
CA GLY A 16 8.97 -31.70 -10.53
C GLY A 16 9.98 -30.78 -9.85
N LEU A 17 11.13 -31.30 -9.43
CA LEU A 17 12.18 -30.51 -8.81
C LEU A 17 12.77 -29.46 -9.77
N GLY A 18 12.98 -29.79 -11.04
CA GLY A 18 13.50 -28.87 -12.05
C GLY A 18 12.55 -27.69 -12.28
N ILE A 19 11.25 -27.96 -12.42
CA ILE A 19 10.23 -26.93 -12.58
C ILE A 19 10.13 -26.07 -11.29
N GLY A 20 10.09 -26.71 -10.12
CA GLY A 20 10.12 -26.00 -8.85
C GLY A 20 11.34 -25.10 -8.70
N GLY A 21 12.52 -25.59 -9.13
CA GLY A 21 13.76 -24.81 -9.14
C GLY A 21 13.68 -23.59 -10.06
N VAL A 22 13.13 -23.73 -11.27
CA VAL A 22 12.94 -22.61 -12.21
C VAL A 22 12.02 -21.55 -11.62
N PHE A 23 10.88 -21.94 -11.05
CA PHE A 23 9.96 -20.98 -10.42
C PHE A 23 10.56 -20.33 -9.18
N SER A 24 11.34 -21.06 -8.39
CA SER A 24 12.05 -20.53 -7.22
C SER A 24 13.12 -19.50 -7.60
N LEU A 25 13.89 -19.77 -8.65
CA LEU A 25 14.85 -18.82 -9.19
C LEU A 25 14.16 -17.60 -9.77
N ALA A 26 13.09 -17.79 -10.53
CA ALA A 26 12.31 -16.70 -11.10
C ALA A 26 11.73 -15.77 -10.02
N LEU A 27 11.20 -16.34 -8.93
CA LEU A 27 10.72 -15.57 -7.78
C LEU A 27 11.86 -14.80 -7.12
N ASN A 28 13.01 -15.46 -6.89
CA ASN A 28 14.13 -14.85 -6.17
C ASN A 28 14.79 -13.70 -6.94
N PHE A 29 14.84 -13.79 -8.27
CA PHE A 29 15.42 -12.76 -9.14
C PHE A 29 14.40 -11.78 -9.72
N GLY A 30 13.13 -11.86 -9.33
CA GLY A 30 12.07 -10.97 -9.81
C GLY A 30 11.67 -11.18 -11.27
N TYR A 31 12.03 -12.33 -11.87
CA TYR A 31 11.58 -12.69 -13.21
C TYR A 31 10.09 -13.04 -13.23
N PHE A 32 9.46 -12.99 -14.41
CA PHE A 32 8.01 -13.19 -14.62
C PHE A 32 7.14 -12.06 -14.03
N SER A 33 7.42 -10.81 -14.40
CA SER A 33 6.58 -9.66 -14.03
C SER A 33 5.08 -9.86 -14.28
N PRO A 34 4.60 -10.57 -15.33
CA PRO A 34 3.18 -10.86 -15.47
C PRO A 34 2.58 -11.67 -14.31
N LEU A 35 3.34 -12.61 -13.73
CA LEU A 35 2.88 -13.35 -12.55
C LEU A 35 2.76 -12.44 -11.32
N ASN A 36 3.62 -11.45 -11.17
CA ASN A 36 3.53 -10.46 -10.10
C ASN A 36 2.26 -9.60 -10.25
N ASN A 37 1.91 -9.19 -11.47
CA ASN A 37 0.68 -8.45 -11.71
C ASN A 37 -0.57 -9.30 -11.41
N ILE A 38 -0.55 -10.58 -11.79
CA ILE A 38 -1.63 -11.52 -11.42
C ILE A 38 -1.66 -11.72 -9.91
N GLN A 39 -0.51 -11.83 -9.24
CA GLN A 39 -0.42 -11.94 -7.78
C GLN A 39 -1.06 -10.71 -7.11
N ASN A 40 -0.76 -9.50 -7.57
CA ASN A 40 -1.35 -8.28 -7.05
C ASN A 40 -2.88 -8.30 -7.22
N LEU A 41 -3.37 -8.64 -8.42
CA LEU A 41 -4.81 -8.73 -8.71
C LEU A 41 -5.52 -9.75 -7.81
N VAL A 42 -4.93 -10.93 -7.61
CA VAL A 42 -5.46 -11.99 -6.73
C VAL A 42 -5.46 -11.54 -5.28
N THR A 43 -4.39 -10.89 -4.84
CA THR A 43 -4.28 -10.33 -3.49
C THR A 43 -5.33 -9.27 -3.23
N ASP A 44 -5.51 -8.33 -4.17
CA ASP A 44 -6.54 -7.29 -4.09
C ASP A 44 -7.94 -7.89 -3.97
N ALA A 45 -8.23 -8.91 -4.80
CA ALA A 45 -9.53 -9.58 -4.81
C ALA A 45 -9.81 -10.32 -3.49
N ILE A 46 -8.80 -10.95 -2.90
CA ILE A 46 -8.94 -11.74 -1.66
C ILE A 46 -9.00 -10.83 -0.43
N LEU A 47 -8.12 -9.80 -0.35
CA LEU A 47 -7.95 -9.02 0.88
C LEU A 47 -8.85 -7.79 0.96
N PHE A 48 -9.18 -7.15 -0.18
CA PHE A 48 -9.74 -5.82 -0.16
C PHE A 48 -11.12 -5.69 -0.81
N ARG A 49 -11.49 -6.60 -1.72
CA ARG A 49 -12.73 -6.47 -2.51
C ARG A 49 -14.01 -6.51 -1.68
N SER A 50 -14.01 -7.26 -0.60
CA SER A 50 -15.16 -7.42 0.31
C SER A 50 -15.14 -6.49 1.52
N ARG A 51 -14.10 -5.65 1.67
CA ARG A 51 -13.99 -4.78 2.83
C ARG A 51 -15.03 -3.68 2.81
N ASP A 52 -16.00 -3.81 3.67
CA ASP A 52 -17.04 -2.82 3.94
C ASP A 52 -17.24 -2.69 5.47
N GLY A 53 -17.50 -1.47 5.94
CA GLY A 53 -17.84 -1.22 7.35
C GLY A 53 -16.66 -0.93 8.28
N LEU A 54 -15.41 -1.02 7.83
CA LEU A 54 -14.27 -0.57 8.63
C LEU A 54 -14.16 0.96 8.55
N THR A 55 -14.03 1.61 9.69
CA THR A 55 -13.90 3.08 9.79
C THR A 55 -12.65 3.47 10.54
N ALA A 56 -12.06 4.60 10.15
CA ALA A 56 -10.96 5.21 10.87
C ALA A 56 -11.44 5.76 12.22
N ASP A 57 -10.62 5.57 13.26
CA ASP A 57 -10.90 6.06 14.59
C ASP A 57 -10.07 7.30 14.96
N LYS A 58 -8.81 7.34 14.55
CA LYS A 58 -7.86 8.40 14.94
C LYS A 58 -7.66 9.47 13.87
N VAL A 59 -8.08 9.22 12.63
CA VAL A 59 -7.89 10.15 11.51
C VAL A 59 -9.20 10.65 10.95
N VAL A 60 -9.18 11.90 10.46
CA VAL A 60 -10.30 12.60 9.80
C VAL A 60 -9.71 13.34 8.59
N MET A 61 -10.44 13.42 7.51
CA MET A 61 -10.08 14.27 6.38
C MET A 61 -10.74 15.63 6.47
N MET A 62 -10.02 16.67 6.07
CA MET A 62 -10.58 17.99 5.75
C MET A 62 -10.34 18.26 4.26
N PRO A 63 -11.22 17.71 3.39
CA PRO A 63 -11.08 17.86 1.96
C PRO A 63 -11.32 19.31 1.51
N ILE A 64 -10.48 19.78 0.59
CA ILE A 64 -10.78 20.92 -0.28
C ILE A 64 -11.58 20.34 -1.45
N ASP A 65 -12.87 20.24 -1.21
CA ASP A 65 -13.86 19.58 -2.07
C ASP A 65 -14.58 20.57 -3.00
N GLU A 66 -15.51 20.09 -3.82
CA GLU A 66 -16.32 20.91 -4.72
C GLU A 66 -17.15 21.95 -3.97
N ALA A 67 -17.59 21.63 -2.75
CA ALA A 67 -18.32 22.59 -1.90
C ALA A 67 -17.41 23.75 -1.48
N SER A 68 -16.14 23.44 -1.15
CA SER A 68 -15.14 24.47 -0.83
C SER A 68 -14.80 25.31 -2.05
N VAL A 69 -14.64 24.67 -3.22
CA VAL A 69 -14.40 25.38 -4.49
C VAL A 69 -15.57 26.31 -4.80
N SER A 70 -16.80 25.84 -4.71
CA SER A 70 -17.99 26.64 -4.97
C SER A 70 -18.11 27.81 -3.99
N ALA A 71 -17.85 27.58 -2.70
CA ALA A 71 -17.96 28.59 -1.65
C ALA A 71 -16.97 29.76 -1.83
N PHE A 72 -15.74 29.49 -2.34
CA PHE A 72 -14.69 30.51 -2.41
C PHE A 72 -14.40 31.01 -3.82
N LYS A 73 -14.89 30.33 -4.88
CA LYS A 73 -14.71 30.75 -6.28
C LYS A 73 -15.30 32.16 -6.52
N GLU A 74 -16.49 32.43 -6.05
CA GLU A 74 -17.13 33.73 -6.19
C GLU A 74 -16.36 34.84 -5.46
N GLN A 75 -15.91 34.55 -4.26
CA GLN A 75 -15.21 35.53 -3.41
C GLN A 75 -13.82 35.90 -3.93
N TYR A 76 -13.07 34.92 -4.48
CA TYR A 76 -11.66 35.12 -4.87
C TYR A 76 -11.44 35.08 -6.37
N GLY A 77 -12.46 34.86 -7.19
CA GLY A 77 -12.37 34.86 -8.66
C GLY A 77 -11.53 33.72 -9.24
N ARG A 78 -11.15 32.73 -8.43
CA ARG A 78 -10.28 31.59 -8.82
C ARG A 78 -10.69 30.31 -8.11
N VAL A 79 -10.44 29.19 -8.76
CA VAL A 79 -10.91 27.88 -8.30
C VAL A 79 -10.08 27.34 -7.14
N PHE A 80 -8.78 27.60 -7.14
CA PHE A 80 -7.85 27.19 -6.07
C PHE A 80 -6.64 28.15 -5.99
N SER A 81 -5.77 27.89 -5.01
CA SER A 81 -4.71 28.78 -4.57
C SER A 81 -5.28 30.08 -3.96
N TRP A 82 -6.20 29.89 -3.00
CA TRP A 82 -6.80 30.97 -2.23
C TRP A 82 -5.80 31.60 -1.26
N PRO A 83 -6.13 32.80 -0.72
CA PRO A 83 -5.30 33.43 0.30
C PRO A 83 -5.03 32.49 1.47
N ARG A 84 -3.80 32.48 1.96
CA ARG A 84 -3.41 31.64 3.11
C ARG A 84 -4.11 32.02 4.43
N THR A 85 -4.75 33.16 4.47
CA THR A 85 -5.65 33.57 5.55
C THR A 85 -6.80 32.58 5.77
N LEU A 86 -7.27 31.87 4.70
CA LEU A 86 -8.27 30.81 4.87
C LEU A 86 -7.70 29.60 5.59
N HIS A 87 -6.48 29.19 5.24
CA HIS A 87 -5.77 28.12 5.95
C HIS A 87 -5.51 28.50 7.41
N ALA A 88 -5.15 29.76 7.67
CA ALA A 88 -4.99 30.29 9.02
C ALA A 88 -6.28 30.21 9.84
N GLN A 89 -7.41 30.60 9.24
CA GLN A 89 -8.71 30.55 9.91
C GLN A 89 -9.14 29.10 10.18
N ALA A 90 -8.99 28.23 9.20
CA ALA A 90 -9.29 26.80 9.35
C ALA A 90 -8.44 26.17 10.48
N LEU A 91 -7.14 26.46 10.51
CA LEU A 91 -6.24 25.95 11.55
C LEU A 91 -6.62 26.42 12.95
N LYS A 92 -6.98 27.70 13.11
CA LYS A 92 -7.47 28.24 14.39
C LYS A 92 -8.74 27.51 14.83
N ASN A 93 -9.71 27.36 13.94
CA ASN A 93 -10.97 26.67 14.23
C ASN A 93 -10.76 25.19 14.61
N LEU A 94 -9.83 24.48 13.93
CA LEU A 94 -9.44 23.12 14.30
C LEU A 94 -8.76 23.07 15.66
N ALA A 95 -7.87 24.02 15.95
CA ALA A 95 -7.19 24.10 17.23
C ALA A 95 -8.17 24.38 18.38
N ASP A 96 -9.16 25.25 18.16
CA ASP A 96 -10.22 25.54 19.11
C ASP A 96 -11.21 24.37 19.28
N ALA A 97 -11.33 23.52 18.30
CA ALA A 97 -12.10 22.27 18.36
C ALA A 97 -11.31 21.10 19.00
N GLY A 98 -10.04 21.30 19.33
CA GLY A 98 -9.23 20.31 20.02
C GLY A 98 -8.61 19.26 19.10
N ALA A 99 -8.38 19.55 17.83
CA ALA A 99 -7.57 18.71 16.97
C ALA A 99 -6.18 18.48 17.59
N ARG A 100 -5.63 17.27 17.44
CA ARG A 100 -4.33 16.94 18.03
C ARG A 100 -3.18 17.13 17.06
N VAL A 101 -3.40 16.78 15.80
CA VAL A 101 -2.45 16.96 14.69
C VAL A 101 -3.20 17.49 13.48
N VAL A 102 -2.62 18.45 12.77
CA VAL A 102 -3.11 18.91 11.46
C VAL A 102 -2.01 18.70 10.44
N VAL A 103 -2.33 17.96 9.39
CA VAL A 103 -1.40 17.58 8.32
C VAL A 103 -1.85 18.23 7.03
N TYR A 104 -1.01 19.03 6.42
CA TYR A 104 -1.27 19.64 5.13
C TYR A 104 -0.62 18.81 4.03
N ASP A 105 -1.42 18.07 3.29
CA ASP A 105 -1.04 17.43 2.03
C ASP A 105 -1.21 18.45 0.89
N ILE A 106 -0.55 19.57 1.07
CA ILE A 106 -0.54 20.73 0.17
C ILE A 106 0.86 21.31 0.19
N LEU A 107 1.43 21.54 -0.99
CA LEU A 107 2.74 22.13 -1.11
C LEU A 107 2.66 23.66 -0.99
N PHE A 108 3.42 24.22 -0.06
CA PHE A 108 3.56 25.66 0.17
C PHE A 108 4.96 26.14 -0.22
N ASP A 109 5.42 25.79 -1.42
CA ASP A 109 6.76 26.02 -1.94
C ASP A 109 7.00 27.45 -2.47
N ALA A 110 5.94 28.23 -2.65
CA ALA A 110 5.99 29.61 -3.09
C ALA A 110 5.25 30.54 -2.13
N PRO A 111 5.63 31.81 -2.03
CA PRO A 111 4.91 32.80 -1.22
C PRO A 111 3.45 32.99 -1.66
N GLY A 112 2.54 33.19 -0.70
CA GLY A 112 1.12 33.40 -0.97
C GLY A 112 0.78 34.70 -1.69
N CYS A 113 1.67 35.69 -1.62
CA CYS A 113 1.49 37.00 -2.25
C CYS A 113 2.27 37.12 -3.57
N PRO A 114 1.80 37.95 -4.52
CA PRO A 114 2.57 38.32 -5.70
C PRO A 114 3.94 38.90 -5.36
N ALA A 115 4.90 38.83 -6.28
CA ALA A 115 6.26 39.34 -6.09
C ALA A 115 6.32 40.87 -5.87
N THR A 116 5.27 41.59 -6.20
CA THR A 116 5.11 43.04 -5.98
C THR A 116 4.85 43.42 -4.52
N VAL A 117 4.48 42.44 -3.68
CA VAL A 117 4.25 42.67 -2.24
C VAL A 117 5.56 42.50 -1.48
N PRO A 118 5.94 43.46 -0.60
CA PRO A 118 7.14 43.32 0.23
C PRO A 118 7.14 42.04 1.08
N ARG A 119 8.33 41.49 1.33
CA ARG A 119 8.52 40.31 2.19
C ARG A 119 8.76 40.72 3.64
N PRO A 120 8.29 39.92 4.64
CA PRO A 120 7.47 38.70 4.49
C PRO A 120 6.06 39.00 3.97
N CYS A 121 5.49 38.06 3.19
CA CYS A 121 4.11 38.17 2.70
C CYS A 121 3.13 38.19 3.89
N PRO A 122 2.21 39.16 3.97
CA PRO A 122 1.25 39.23 5.07
C PRO A 122 0.36 38.00 5.24
N GLU A 123 0.03 37.32 4.13
CA GLU A 123 -0.76 36.08 4.17
C GLU A 123 0.05 34.93 4.78
N ASP A 124 1.33 34.80 4.41
CA ASP A 124 2.22 33.79 4.95
C ASP A 124 2.44 34.01 6.45
N LYS A 125 2.68 35.27 6.84
CA LYS A 125 2.78 35.64 8.26
C LYS A 125 1.50 35.30 9.03
N THR A 126 0.32 35.62 8.48
CA THR A 126 -0.96 35.30 9.13
C THR A 126 -1.12 33.78 9.35
N PHE A 127 -0.66 32.97 8.40
CA PHE A 127 -0.71 31.52 8.54
C PHE A 127 0.33 31.00 9.54
N ALA A 128 1.54 31.55 9.53
CA ALA A 128 2.57 31.25 10.54
C ALA A 128 2.12 31.61 11.95
N ASP A 129 1.52 32.82 12.14
CA ASP A 129 0.94 33.22 13.42
C ASP A 129 -0.20 32.29 13.89
N ALA A 130 -0.98 31.73 12.95
CA ALA A 130 -1.99 30.71 13.26
C ALA A 130 -1.39 29.37 13.67
N MET A 131 -0.24 28.98 13.10
CA MET A 131 0.51 27.79 13.54
C MET A 131 1.00 27.97 14.98
N ASP A 132 1.59 29.12 15.31
CA ASP A 132 2.03 29.40 16.68
C ASP A 132 0.87 29.42 17.66
N TYR A 133 -0.27 30.05 17.30
CA TYR A 133 -1.48 29.99 18.09
C TYR A 133 -1.93 28.55 18.37
N ALA A 134 -1.96 27.72 17.37
CA ALA A 134 -2.38 26.32 17.50
C ALA A 134 -1.41 25.51 18.39
N ARG A 135 -0.10 25.74 18.26
CA ARG A 135 0.94 25.07 19.06
C ARG A 135 0.91 25.47 20.54
N GLN A 136 0.42 26.66 20.86
CA GLN A 136 0.32 27.16 22.24
C GLN A 136 -0.95 26.72 22.96
N LYS A 137 -1.85 25.98 22.32
CA LYS A 137 -3.07 25.50 22.96
C LYS A 137 -2.78 24.61 24.18
N PRO A 138 -3.60 24.67 25.22
CA PRO A 138 -3.48 23.82 26.41
C PRO A 138 -3.48 22.30 26.02
N GLY A 139 -2.83 21.50 26.84
CA GLY A 139 -2.76 20.05 26.61
C GLY A 139 -1.65 19.63 25.64
N GLY A 140 -0.69 20.53 25.37
CA GLY A 140 0.51 20.29 24.57
C GLY A 140 0.39 20.73 23.12
N GLY A 141 -0.60 21.57 22.81
CA GLY A 141 -0.78 22.20 21.50
C GLY A 141 -1.13 21.23 20.37
N VAL A 142 -1.49 21.81 19.25
CA VAL A 142 -1.70 21.08 17.98
C VAL A 142 -0.35 20.94 17.28
N GLN A 143 -0.04 19.74 16.81
CA GLN A 143 1.14 19.51 15.98
C GLN A 143 0.78 19.79 14.51
N ILE A 144 1.57 20.61 13.82
CA ILE A 144 1.32 20.98 12.43
C ILE A 144 2.41 20.35 11.55
N ILE A 145 2.00 19.59 10.55
CA ILE A 145 2.90 18.91 9.61
C ILE A 145 2.63 19.47 8.22
N LEU A 146 3.69 19.91 7.54
CA LEU A 146 3.63 20.38 6.18
C LEU A 146 4.26 19.37 5.21
N ALA A 147 3.73 19.35 3.99
CA ALA A 147 4.23 18.53 2.90
C ALA A 147 5.59 19.01 2.39
N THR A 148 6.45 18.06 2.03
CA THR A 148 7.65 18.27 1.23
C THR A 148 7.70 17.27 0.09
N VAL A 149 8.29 17.65 -1.04
CA VAL A 149 8.39 16.84 -2.26
C VAL A 149 9.85 16.60 -2.60
N GLY A 150 10.21 15.36 -2.91
CA GLY A 150 11.52 15.02 -3.50
C GLY A 150 11.45 15.05 -5.03
N SER A 151 12.45 15.58 -5.71
CA SER A 151 12.49 15.66 -7.18
C SER A 151 13.89 15.96 -7.70
N PRO A 152 14.29 15.39 -8.84
CA PRO A 152 13.69 14.20 -9.46
C PRO A 152 14.05 12.93 -8.68
N PRO A 153 13.37 11.80 -8.92
CA PRO A 153 13.82 10.52 -8.36
C PRO A 153 15.21 10.18 -8.91
N GLU A 154 16.06 9.55 -8.09
CA GLU A 154 17.34 9.07 -8.55
C GLU A 154 17.15 7.90 -9.53
N PRO A 155 17.79 7.93 -10.73
CA PRO A 155 17.62 6.89 -11.72
C PRO A 155 18.39 5.60 -11.40
N SER A 156 19.13 5.56 -10.31
CA SER A 156 19.89 4.37 -9.91
C SER A 156 18.97 3.25 -9.45
N ALA A 157 19.29 2.01 -9.86
CA ALA A 157 18.66 0.83 -9.31
C ALA A 157 18.84 0.84 -7.79
N LEU A 158 17.73 0.85 -7.05
CA LEU A 158 17.77 0.74 -5.60
C LEU A 158 18.40 -0.60 -5.20
N LEU A 159 19.40 -0.55 -4.35
CA LEU A 159 19.94 -1.76 -3.74
C LEU A 159 18.97 -2.25 -2.64
N PRO A 160 18.87 -3.57 -2.42
CA PRO A 160 18.08 -4.08 -1.33
C PRO A 160 18.51 -3.49 0.01
N GLY A 161 17.56 -2.93 0.76
CA GLY A 161 17.81 -2.25 2.04
C GLY A 161 17.97 -0.73 1.92
N GLU A 162 17.88 -0.17 0.72
CA GLU A 162 17.90 1.28 0.52
C GLU A 162 16.48 1.84 0.36
N ASN A 163 16.22 2.99 1.00
CA ASN A 163 15.01 3.75 0.79
C ASN A 163 14.96 4.34 -0.63
N ILE A 164 13.76 4.69 -1.10
CA ILE A 164 13.60 5.46 -2.35
C ILE A 164 14.37 6.78 -2.22
N LYS A 165 15.17 7.12 -3.23
CA LYS A 165 16.05 8.28 -3.24
C LYS A 165 15.57 9.34 -4.20
N TYR A 166 15.72 10.61 -3.77
CA TYR A 166 15.48 11.80 -4.57
C TYR A 166 16.72 12.69 -4.52
N GLN A 167 17.06 13.30 -5.68
CA GLN A 167 18.27 14.13 -5.82
C GLN A 167 18.17 15.43 -5.02
N ASP A 168 16.98 15.99 -4.93
CA ASP A 168 16.71 17.23 -4.21
C ASP A 168 15.38 17.16 -3.42
N THR A 169 15.07 18.21 -2.70
CA THR A 169 13.83 18.38 -1.95
C THR A 169 13.24 19.77 -2.21
N ILE A 170 11.91 19.83 -2.31
CA ILE A 170 11.14 21.06 -2.42
C ILE A 170 10.37 21.22 -1.10
N PRO A 171 10.95 21.91 -0.12
CA PRO A 171 10.28 22.16 1.16
C PRO A 171 9.27 23.31 1.02
N PRO A 172 8.37 23.49 2.02
CA PRO A 172 7.64 24.73 2.18
C PRO A 172 8.59 25.93 2.32
N ILE A 173 8.09 27.14 2.02
CA ILE A 173 8.86 28.37 2.26
C ILE A 173 9.30 28.49 3.72
N ALA A 174 10.44 29.16 3.96
CA ALA A 174 11.03 29.27 5.30
C ALA A 174 10.05 29.84 6.33
N GLU A 175 9.28 30.86 5.93
CA GLU A 175 8.25 31.51 6.78
C GLU A 175 7.19 30.56 7.33
N LEU A 176 6.96 29.43 6.68
CA LEU A 176 6.01 28.41 7.15
C LEU A 176 6.71 27.22 7.77
N SER A 177 7.83 26.78 7.19
CA SER A 177 8.55 25.60 7.69
C SER A 177 9.13 25.80 9.09
N GLU A 178 9.55 27.04 9.44
CA GLU A 178 10.06 27.39 10.77
C GLU A 178 8.96 27.33 11.86
N HIS A 179 7.69 27.52 11.49
CA HIS A 179 6.54 27.46 12.38
C HIS A 179 5.83 26.10 12.38
N ALA A 180 6.17 25.20 11.45
CA ALA A 180 5.66 23.84 11.43
C ALA A 180 6.29 23.00 12.57
N SER A 181 5.57 21.99 13.04
CA SER A 181 6.12 21.04 14.02
C SER A 181 7.04 20.03 13.37
N ALA A 182 6.77 19.69 12.10
CA ALA A 182 7.59 18.78 11.28
C ALA A 182 7.23 18.90 9.80
N LEU A 183 8.09 18.32 8.96
CA LEU A 183 7.83 18.10 7.55
C LEU A 183 7.67 16.60 7.28
N GLY A 184 6.92 16.25 6.22
CA GLY A 184 6.78 14.87 5.76
C GLY A 184 6.67 14.81 4.25
N HIS A 185 7.25 13.76 3.62
CA HIS A 185 7.14 13.59 2.17
C HIS A 185 5.77 13.02 1.77
N VAL A 186 5.32 13.39 0.56
CA VAL A 186 4.00 13.02 0.02
C VAL A 186 4.03 11.90 -1.02
N HIS A 187 5.19 11.36 -1.35
CA HIS A 187 5.31 10.42 -2.47
C HIS A 187 4.66 9.08 -2.18
N PRO A 188 3.59 8.67 -2.90
CA PRO A 188 3.15 7.29 -2.91
C PRO A 188 4.05 6.46 -3.83
N TYR A 189 4.03 5.16 -3.66
CA TYR A 189 4.65 4.24 -4.61
C TYR A 189 3.58 3.66 -5.54
N VAL A 190 3.73 3.93 -6.83
CA VAL A 190 2.81 3.43 -7.86
C VAL A 190 3.39 2.16 -8.46
N ASP A 191 2.67 1.06 -8.32
CA ASP A 191 3.03 -0.24 -8.91
C ASP A 191 2.97 -0.20 -10.45
N SER A 192 3.57 -1.18 -11.12
CA SER A 192 3.64 -1.25 -12.59
C SER A 192 2.28 -1.28 -13.29
N ASP A 193 1.22 -1.63 -12.58
CA ASP A 193 -0.17 -1.63 -13.08
C ASP A 193 -0.92 -0.31 -12.81
N GLY A 194 -0.23 0.70 -12.27
CA GLY A 194 -0.79 2.01 -11.97
C GLY A 194 -1.51 2.12 -10.62
N SER A 195 -1.48 1.08 -9.79
CA SER A 195 -2.14 1.07 -8.49
C SER A 195 -1.19 1.41 -7.35
N VAL A 196 -1.67 2.08 -6.32
CA VAL A 196 -0.94 2.33 -5.06
C VAL A 196 -1.36 1.27 -4.04
N ARG A 197 -0.46 0.34 -3.73
CA ARG A 197 -0.63 -0.68 -2.68
C ARG A 197 0.31 -0.49 -1.52
N ARG A 198 1.38 0.24 -1.78
CA ARG A 198 2.49 0.40 -0.83
C ARG A 198 2.84 1.87 -0.66
N MET A 199 3.26 2.20 0.56
CA MET A 199 3.68 3.55 0.91
C MET A 199 5.12 3.53 1.41
N PRO A 200 6.02 4.36 0.85
CA PRO A 200 7.32 4.57 1.44
C PRO A 200 7.13 5.31 2.76
N LEU A 201 7.46 4.64 3.87
CA LEU A 201 7.37 5.27 5.19
C LEU A 201 8.52 6.24 5.43
N VAL A 202 9.66 6.00 4.80
CA VAL A 202 10.84 6.87 4.80
C VAL A 202 11.37 6.95 3.37
N ALA A 203 11.78 8.13 2.94
CA ALA A 203 12.49 8.36 1.68
C ALA A 203 13.77 9.17 1.95
N THR A 204 14.82 8.92 1.18
CA THR A 204 16.05 9.70 1.26
C THR A 204 15.98 10.84 0.25
N MET A 205 16.02 12.08 0.74
CA MET A 205 15.96 13.30 -0.08
C MET A 205 17.22 14.10 0.13
N LYS A 206 17.97 14.36 -0.93
CA LYS A 206 19.26 15.07 -0.85
C LYS A 206 20.21 14.47 0.19
N GLY A 207 20.21 13.13 0.29
CA GLY A 207 21.04 12.40 1.24
C GLY A 207 20.54 12.39 2.69
N VAL A 208 19.35 12.93 2.98
CA VAL A 208 18.73 12.94 4.30
C VAL A 208 17.45 12.11 4.29
N ASP A 209 17.27 11.26 5.29
CA ASP A 209 16.05 10.48 5.45
C ASP A 209 14.91 11.36 5.98
N VAL A 210 13.80 11.36 5.24
CA VAL A 210 12.58 12.12 5.53
C VAL A 210 11.43 11.16 5.72
N ASN A 211 10.72 11.29 6.82
CA ASN A 211 9.51 10.50 7.09
C ASN A 211 8.40 10.86 6.10
N GLY A 212 7.63 9.87 5.67
CA GLY A 212 6.37 10.10 4.96
C GLY A 212 5.34 10.83 5.82
N LEU A 213 4.46 11.63 5.20
CA LEU A 213 3.38 12.34 5.90
C LEU A 213 2.62 11.44 6.89
N PRO A 214 2.20 10.20 6.53
CA PRO A 214 1.46 9.34 7.45
C PRO A 214 2.28 8.90 8.65
N LEU A 215 3.58 8.59 8.46
CA LEU A 215 4.46 8.21 9.55
C LEU A 215 4.72 9.38 10.49
N GLN A 216 4.98 10.56 9.92
CA GLN A 216 5.20 11.78 10.70
C GLN A 216 3.93 12.18 11.47
N ALA A 217 2.74 12.05 10.86
CA ALA A 217 1.45 12.29 11.50
C ALA A 217 1.21 11.37 12.70
N ALA A 218 1.43 10.07 12.51
CA ALA A 218 1.28 9.08 13.57
C ALA A 218 2.28 9.30 14.72
N ALA A 219 3.53 9.65 14.39
CA ALA A 219 4.57 9.98 15.39
C ALA A 219 4.19 11.21 16.22
N SER A 220 3.73 12.25 15.55
CA SER A 220 3.29 13.51 16.21
C SER A 220 2.05 13.28 17.07
N TYR A 221 1.12 12.44 16.62
CA TYR A 221 -0.04 12.04 17.42
C TYR A 221 0.36 11.34 18.72
N LEU A 222 1.33 10.42 18.64
CA LEU A 222 1.89 9.73 19.82
C LEU A 222 2.86 10.60 20.62
N ARG A 223 3.18 11.80 20.15
CA ARG A 223 4.19 12.72 20.74
C ARG A 223 5.58 12.06 20.85
N ARG A 224 5.95 11.26 19.88
CA ARG A 224 7.24 10.60 19.75
C ARG A 224 8.01 11.17 18.56
N PRO A 225 8.88 12.18 18.76
CA PRO A 225 9.58 12.85 17.66
C PRO A 225 10.54 11.91 16.89
N LYS A 226 11.07 10.88 17.55
CA LYS A 226 11.81 9.80 16.90
C LYS A 226 10.86 8.64 16.64
N ALA A 227 10.09 8.73 15.55
CA ALA A 227 9.13 7.69 15.20
C ALA A 227 9.80 6.40 14.78
N VAL A 228 10.94 6.50 14.09
CA VAL A 228 11.73 5.37 13.60
C VAL A 228 12.85 5.12 14.60
N ASP A 229 12.75 4.04 15.36
CA ASP A 229 13.80 3.68 16.33
C ASP A 229 14.95 2.94 15.65
N GLN A 230 14.65 2.01 14.76
CA GLN A 230 15.60 1.25 13.96
C GLN A 230 14.95 0.79 12.65
N SER A 231 15.75 0.66 11.59
CA SER A 231 15.34 0.02 10.35
C SER A 231 16.30 -1.11 10.01
N GLY A 232 15.79 -2.17 9.42
CA GLY A 232 16.58 -3.29 8.96
C GLY A 232 15.91 -3.97 7.77
N PRO A 233 16.56 -4.97 7.16
CA PRO A 233 15.96 -5.69 6.06
C PRO A 233 14.60 -6.27 6.45
N GLY A 234 13.53 -5.83 5.78
CA GLY A 234 12.17 -6.34 5.97
C GLY A 234 11.35 -5.71 7.09
N TYR A 235 11.88 -4.76 7.86
CA TYR A 235 11.11 -4.04 8.88
C TYR A 235 11.65 -2.66 9.23
N LEU A 236 10.74 -1.84 9.77
CA LEU A 236 11.01 -0.55 10.38
C LEU A 236 10.32 -0.54 11.75
N TYR A 237 11.01 -0.13 12.82
CA TYR A 237 10.36 -0.01 14.13
C TYR A 237 9.66 1.32 14.28
N PHE A 238 8.35 1.26 14.50
CA PHE A 238 7.53 2.42 14.84
C PHE A 238 6.87 2.23 16.20
N ALA A 239 7.09 3.16 17.11
CA ALA A 239 6.56 3.13 18.47
C ALA A 239 6.87 1.83 19.23
N GLY A 240 8.04 1.22 18.96
CA GLY A 240 8.48 -0.05 19.57
C GLY A 240 7.87 -1.31 18.95
N ARG A 241 7.16 -1.19 17.82
CA ARG A 241 6.59 -2.32 17.07
C ARG A 241 7.22 -2.44 15.68
N PRO A 242 7.53 -3.65 15.21
CA PRO A 242 8.04 -3.86 13.86
C PRO A 242 6.91 -3.63 12.84
N VAL A 243 7.11 -2.69 11.94
CA VAL A 243 6.29 -2.48 10.74
C VAL A 243 6.94 -3.24 9.60
N PRO A 244 6.27 -4.23 8.99
CA PRO A 244 6.81 -4.93 7.84
C PRO A 244 6.98 -3.98 6.66
N VAL A 245 8.17 -4.00 6.06
CA VAL A 245 8.48 -3.25 4.83
C VAL A 245 9.19 -4.18 3.86
N ASP A 246 9.13 -3.87 2.58
CA ASP A 246 9.92 -4.57 1.59
C ASP A 246 11.40 -4.11 1.59
N ASN A 247 12.18 -4.62 0.65
CA ASN A 247 13.60 -4.28 0.53
C ASN A 247 13.88 -2.80 0.20
N HIS A 248 12.85 -2.01 -0.05
CA HIS A 248 12.93 -0.59 -0.38
C HIS A 248 12.21 0.31 0.65
N GLY A 249 11.91 -0.22 1.82
CA GLY A 249 11.23 0.53 2.87
C GLY A 249 9.74 0.79 2.62
N LEU A 250 9.11 0.03 1.70
CA LEU A 250 7.70 0.19 1.37
C LEU A 250 6.83 -0.71 2.26
N ALA A 251 5.91 -0.11 3.01
CA ALA A 251 4.89 -0.83 3.75
C ALA A 251 3.64 -1.07 2.90
N ILE A 252 3.05 -2.26 2.97
CA ILE A 252 1.75 -2.54 2.36
C ILE A 252 0.68 -1.79 3.15
N VAL A 253 -0.09 -0.94 2.46
CA VAL A 253 -1.19 -0.21 3.09
C VAL A 253 -2.36 -1.14 3.35
N ASN A 254 -2.78 -1.24 4.61
CA ASN A 254 -3.95 -2.02 5.01
C ASN A 254 -5.19 -1.15 4.89
N PHE A 255 -5.70 -1.00 3.64
CA PHE A 255 -6.84 -0.14 3.34
C PHE A 255 -8.10 -0.55 4.11
N LEU A 256 -8.82 0.43 4.63
CA LEU A 256 -10.06 0.24 5.39
C LEU A 256 -11.25 -0.12 4.50
N GLY A 257 -11.31 0.41 3.28
CA GLY A 257 -12.43 0.20 2.37
C GLY A 257 -12.36 1.03 1.10
N LYS A 258 -13.47 1.16 0.43
CA LYS A 258 -13.62 1.91 -0.82
C LYS A 258 -13.31 3.40 -0.63
N PRO A 259 -12.93 4.13 -1.71
CA PRO A 259 -12.73 5.58 -1.62
C PRO A 259 -13.90 6.31 -0.99
N SER A 260 -13.64 7.19 -0.02
CA SER A 260 -14.66 7.84 0.82
C SER A 260 -15.64 8.72 0.04
N HIS A 261 -15.22 9.29 -1.10
CA HIS A 261 -16.09 10.12 -1.95
C HIS A 261 -17.19 9.33 -2.66
N LEU A 262 -17.00 8.02 -2.86
CA LEU A 262 -17.99 7.14 -3.49
C LEU A 262 -19.08 6.66 -2.52
N THR A 263 -18.81 6.73 -1.25
CA THR A 263 -19.70 6.16 -0.24
C THR A 263 -20.81 7.11 0.19
N LYS A 264 -20.81 8.38 -0.29
CA LYS A 264 -21.88 9.35 0.00
C LYS A 264 -23.28 8.85 -0.37
N GLU A 265 -23.38 7.98 -1.38
CA GLU A 265 -24.64 7.33 -1.78
C GLU A 265 -24.95 6.04 -1.02
N ILE A 266 -23.96 5.43 -0.35
CA ILE A 266 -24.03 4.09 0.25
C ILE A 266 -23.86 4.13 1.79
N GLY A 267 -23.44 5.27 2.35
CA GLY A 267 -23.15 5.42 3.79
C GLY A 267 -21.86 6.19 4.05
N PRO A 268 -21.44 6.35 5.32
CA PRO A 268 -20.20 7.05 5.63
C PRO A 268 -19.01 6.25 5.11
N GLY A 269 -18.08 6.95 4.46
CA GLY A 269 -16.83 6.36 3.98
C GLY A 269 -15.94 5.86 5.13
N PRO A 270 -14.87 5.12 4.80
CA PRO A 270 -13.94 4.57 5.79
C PRO A 270 -13.22 5.66 6.59
N VAL A 271 -13.04 6.85 6.03
CA VAL A 271 -12.47 8.01 6.73
C VAL A 271 -13.52 9.11 6.82
N ALA A 272 -13.87 9.51 8.05
CA ALA A 272 -14.78 10.62 8.28
C ALA A 272 -14.19 11.91 7.71
N SER A 273 -15.05 12.84 7.27
CA SER A 273 -14.62 14.12 6.72
C SER A 273 -15.40 15.32 7.26
N VAL A 274 -14.75 16.49 7.25
CA VAL A 274 -15.33 17.80 7.47
C VAL A 274 -14.88 18.71 6.32
N SER A 275 -15.81 19.37 5.60
CA SER A 275 -15.43 20.23 4.46
C SER A 275 -14.54 21.38 4.90
N PHE A 276 -13.51 21.70 4.11
CA PHE A 276 -12.64 22.86 4.37
C PHE A 276 -13.44 24.17 4.50
N ALA A 277 -14.45 24.36 3.64
CA ALA A 277 -15.31 25.55 3.70
C ALA A 277 -16.08 25.65 5.01
N ASP A 278 -16.60 24.53 5.53
CA ASP A 278 -17.34 24.53 6.79
C ASP A 278 -16.42 24.78 7.98
N VAL A 279 -15.20 24.24 7.93
CA VAL A 279 -14.18 24.51 8.96
C VAL A 279 -13.78 25.99 8.95
N VAL A 280 -13.55 26.60 7.79
CA VAL A 280 -13.23 28.03 7.68
C VAL A 280 -14.35 28.88 8.27
N LYS A 281 -15.62 28.53 7.98
CA LYS A 281 -16.82 29.26 8.51
C LYS A 281 -17.11 28.96 9.98
N GLY A 282 -16.47 27.96 10.58
CA GLY A 282 -16.74 27.50 11.93
C GLY A 282 -18.04 26.69 12.08
N SER A 283 -18.65 26.26 10.97
CA SER A 283 -19.94 25.54 10.89
C SER A 283 -19.77 24.03 10.73
N PHE A 284 -18.91 23.42 11.50
CA PHE A 284 -18.64 21.99 11.45
C PHE A 284 -18.82 21.32 12.81
N ASP A 285 -18.99 20.00 12.78
CA ASP A 285 -19.05 19.18 13.98
C ASP A 285 -17.67 19.06 14.64
N ARG A 286 -17.48 19.73 15.77
CA ARG A 286 -16.19 19.78 16.49
C ARG A 286 -15.79 18.42 17.07
N ASP A 287 -16.73 17.58 17.44
CA ASP A 287 -16.44 16.27 18.03
C ASP A 287 -15.78 15.33 17.00
N LYS A 288 -16.03 15.54 15.70
CA LYS A 288 -15.37 14.78 14.64
C LYS A 288 -13.87 14.97 14.59
N VAL A 289 -13.36 16.14 14.99
CA VAL A 289 -11.93 16.48 14.90
C VAL A 289 -11.21 16.44 16.25
N LYS A 290 -11.95 16.42 17.35
CA LYS A 290 -11.39 16.42 18.70
C LYS A 290 -10.50 15.20 18.96
N ASP A 291 -9.27 15.46 19.43
CA ASP A 291 -8.23 14.46 19.69
C ASP A 291 -7.92 13.57 18.47
N LYS A 292 -8.04 14.10 17.25
CA LYS A 292 -7.80 13.39 15.99
C LYS A 292 -6.63 13.99 15.23
N ILE A 293 -6.15 13.24 14.24
CA ILE A 293 -5.30 13.73 13.15
C ILE A 293 -6.22 14.21 12.03
N VAL A 294 -6.10 15.46 11.61
CA VAL A 294 -6.86 16.03 10.51
C VAL A 294 -5.95 16.18 9.29
N PHE A 295 -6.21 15.38 8.24
CA PHE A 295 -5.52 15.49 6.96
C PHE A 295 -6.23 16.47 6.03
N VAL A 296 -5.52 17.51 5.64
CA VAL A 296 -6.00 18.57 4.74
C VAL A 296 -5.42 18.35 3.36
N GLY A 297 -6.25 18.19 2.35
CA GLY A 297 -5.78 17.98 0.97
C GLY A 297 -6.85 18.25 -0.07
N LEU A 298 -6.42 18.30 -1.32
CA LEU A 298 -7.27 18.55 -2.48
C LEU A 298 -8.04 17.27 -2.85
N THR A 299 -9.35 17.38 -2.97
CA THR A 299 -10.22 16.28 -3.42
C THR A 299 -11.18 16.69 -4.51
N ALA A 300 -11.24 17.99 -4.85
CA ALA A 300 -12.07 18.49 -5.93
C ALA A 300 -11.57 17.99 -7.30
N ILE A 301 -12.51 17.64 -8.17
CA ILE A 301 -12.23 17.09 -9.51
C ILE A 301 -11.31 18.03 -10.30
N GLY A 302 -10.24 17.47 -10.86
CA GLY A 302 -9.25 18.20 -11.65
C GLY A 302 -8.13 18.85 -10.83
N PHE A 303 -8.15 18.74 -9.51
CA PHE A 303 -7.11 19.24 -8.61
C PHE A 303 -6.52 18.16 -7.71
N ALA A 304 -7.27 17.08 -7.48
CA ALA A 304 -6.81 15.98 -6.64
C ALA A 304 -5.76 15.12 -7.35
N ASP A 305 -4.78 14.66 -6.60
CA ASP A 305 -3.91 13.56 -7.00
C ASP A 305 -4.64 12.24 -6.75
N ASP A 306 -5.17 11.66 -7.82
CA ASP A 306 -6.02 10.48 -7.78
C ASP A 306 -5.28 9.21 -8.22
N TYR A 307 -5.32 8.18 -7.40
CA TYR A 307 -4.67 6.89 -7.62
C TYR A 307 -5.64 5.73 -7.62
N PHE A 308 -5.37 4.71 -8.41
CA PHE A 308 -6.02 3.42 -8.22
C PHE A 308 -5.49 2.79 -6.92
N ALA A 309 -6.40 2.28 -6.11
CA ALA A 309 -6.10 1.54 -4.88
C ALA A 309 -6.71 0.14 -4.98
N PRO A 310 -6.24 -0.86 -4.21
CA PRO A 310 -6.82 -2.21 -4.19
C PRO A 310 -8.33 -2.26 -3.93
N THR A 311 -8.84 -1.26 -3.22
CA THR A 311 -10.26 -1.09 -2.90
C THR A 311 -11.04 -0.30 -3.95
N SER A 312 -10.38 0.16 -5.02
CA SER A 312 -11.03 0.88 -6.12
C SER A 312 -11.99 -0.04 -6.87
N VAL A 313 -13.26 0.34 -6.91
CA VAL A 313 -14.30 -0.40 -7.59
C VAL A 313 -14.80 0.41 -8.78
N SER A 314 -15.06 -0.25 -9.90
CA SER A 314 -15.64 0.39 -11.11
C SER A 314 -14.83 1.59 -11.64
N GLY A 315 -13.50 1.57 -11.48
CA GLY A 315 -12.61 2.63 -11.98
C GLY A 315 -12.52 3.88 -11.11
N ALA A 316 -13.16 3.89 -9.96
CA ALA A 316 -13.03 4.99 -9.01
C ALA A 316 -11.66 5.01 -8.36
N LYS A 317 -11.05 6.19 -8.31
CA LYS A 317 -9.74 6.41 -7.71
C LYS A 317 -9.86 6.90 -6.28
N MET A 318 -8.83 6.67 -5.49
CA MET A 318 -8.67 7.20 -4.13
C MET A 318 -7.74 8.42 -4.18
N THR A 319 -8.07 9.47 -3.46
CA THR A 319 -7.22 10.66 -3.39
C THR A 319 -5.96 10.39 -2.57
N GLY A 320 -4.85 11.05 -2.92
CA GLY A 320 -3.56 10.91 -2.21
C GLY A 320 -3.71 11.20 -0.71
N VAL A 321 -4.44 12.25 -0.35
CA VAL A 321 -4.70 12.61 1.05
C VAL A 321 -5.42 11.50 1.82
N GLU A 322 -6.33 10.76 1.17
CA GLU A 322 -7.00 9.63 1.79
C GLU A 322 -6.07 8.44 1.99
N ILE A 323 -5.19 8.16 1.01
CA ILE A 323 -4.16 7.11 1.15
C ILE A 323 -3.24 7.42 2.34
N HIS A 324 -2.82 8.68 2.51
CA HIS A 324 -2.05 9.11 3.66
C HIS A 324 -2.82 8.94 4.98
N ALA A 325 -4.09 9.33 5.01
CA ALA A 325 -4.95 9.19 6.18
C ALA A 325 -5.12 7.71 6.60
N GLN A 326 -5.41 6.82 5.65
CA GLN A 326 -5.57 5.39 5.92
C GLN A 326 -4.24 4.74 6.34
N THR A 327 -3.11 5.17 5.78
CA THR A 327 -1.77 4.70 6.19
C THR A 327 -1.45 5.14 7.64
N ALA A 328 -1.78 6.36 8.03
CA ALA A 328 -1.59 6.83 9.40
C ALA A 328 -2.46 6.05 10.39
N GLU A 329 -3.73 5.77 10.03
CA GLU A 329 -4.61 4.94 10.84
C GLU A 329 -4.06 3.51 11.02
N MET A 330 -3.55 2.88 9.94
CA MET A 330 -2.88 1.58 9.99
C MET A 330 -1.71 1.58 10.98
N LEU A 331 -0.87 2.61 10.94
CA LEU A 331 0.29 2.74 11.84
C LEU A 331 -0.15 2.87 13.30
N LEU A 332 -1.17 3.68 13.58
CA LEU A 332 -1.69 3.88 14.95
C LEU A 332 -2.38 2.64 15.51
N ARG A 333 -3.06 1.86 14.67
CA ARG A 333 -3.67 0.57 15.05
C ARG A 333 -2.66 -0.54 15.17
N SER A 334 -1.45 -0.37 14.62
CA SER A 334 -0.46 -1.45 14.47
C SER A 334 -1.03 -2.68 13.73
N ALA A 335 -1.87 -2.45 12.73
CA ALA A 335 -2.56 -3.46 11.95
C ALA A 335 -1.87 -3.63 10.59
N TYR A 336 -0.82 -4.43 10.55
CA TYR A 336 0.09 -4.49 9.41
C TYR A 336 -0.19 -5.67 8.48
N LEU A 337 0.14 -5.49 7.21
CA LEU A 337 0.22 -6.56 6.22
C LEU A 337 1.69 -6.85 5.92
N ALA A 338 2.12 -8.09 6.07
CA ALA A 338 3.47 -8.54 5.75
C ALA A 338 3.44 -9.46 4.53
N PRO A 339 4.26 -9.25 3.51
CA PRO A 339 4.38 -10.22 2.43
C PRO A 339 4.96 -11.53 2.97
N GLN A 340 4.50 -12.66 2.44
CA GLN A 340 5.09 -13.95 2.73
C GLN A 340 6.57 -13.95 2.36
N THR A 341 7.42 -14.50 3.22
CA THR A 341 8.87 -14.53 2.97
C THR A 341 9.20 -15.34 1.72
N THR A 342 10.22 -14.91 0.97
CA THR A 342 10.69 -15.61 -0.24
C THR A 342 11.03 -17.06 0.08
N GLN A 343 11.68 -17.33 1.23
CA GLN A 343 12.06 -18.69 1.64
C GLN A 343 10.84 -19.59 1.86
N SER A 344 9.80 -19.10 2.54
CA SER A 344 8.58 -19.88 2.75
C SER A 344 7.83 -20.14 1.43
N THR A 345 7.78 -19.15 0.53
CA THR A 345 7.20 -19.33 -0.80
C THR A 345 7.96 -20.36 -1.62
N ILE A 346 9.30 -20.33 -1.63
CA ILE A 346 10.15 -21.34 -2.28
C ILE A 346 9.90 -22.73 -1.70
N ALA A 347 9.79 -22.86 -0.38
CA ALA A 347 9.50 -24.15 0.26
C ALA A 347 8.16 -24.73 -0.19
N ILE A 348 7.12 -23.88 -0.32
CA ILE A 348 5.80 -24.30 -0.84
C ILE A 348 5.89 -24.70 -2.31
N ILE A 349 6.58 -23.92 -3.16
CA ILE A 349 6.79 -24.23 -4.58
C ILE A 349 7.45 -25.61 -4.71
N LEU A 350 8.58 -25.81 -4.02
CA LEU A 350 9.31 -27.09 -4.09
C LEU A 350 8.48 -28.25 -3.53
N GLY A 351 7.76 -28.05 -2.43
CA GLY A 351 6.87 -29.05 -1.84
C GLY A 351 5.75 -29.51 -2.81
N LEU A 352 5.05 -28.55 -3.41
CA LEU A 352 3.96 -28.83 -4.35
C LEU A 352 4.45 -29.49 -5.64
N THR A 353 5.54 -29.02 -6.22
CA THR A 353 6.10 -29.58 -7.46
C THR A 353 6.74 -30.95 -7.24
N LEU A 354 7.40 -31.17 -6.10
CA LEU A 354 7.89 -32.48 -5.69
C LEU A 354 6.74 -33.47 -5.48
N MET A 355 5.67 -33.03 -4.79
CA MET A 355 4.46 -33.84 -4.60
C MET A 355 3.88 -34.27 -5.94
N ALA A 356 3.76 -33.37 -6.92
CA ALA A 356 3.31 -33.73 -8.26
C ALA A 356 4.22 -34.77 -8.92
N GLY A 357 5.55 -34.60 -8.85
CA GLY A 357 6.54 -35.52 -9.39
C GLY A 357 6.52 -36.94 -8.74
N VAL A 358 6.25 -36.98 -7.42
CA VAL A 358 6.22 -38.25 -6.66
C VAL A 358 4.87 -38.97 -6.83
N VAL A 359 3.75 -38.23 -6.76
CA VAL A 359 2.40 -38.83 -6.67
C VAL A 359 1.87 -39.24 -8.06
N LEU A 360 1.99 -38.36 -9.06
CA LEU A 360 1.44 -38.61 -10.40
C LEU A 360 1.91 -39.91 -11.09
N PRO A 361 3.14 -40.38 -10.92
CA PRO A 361 3.57 -41.64 -11.53
C PRO A 361 2.78 -42.88 -11.09
N PHE A 362 2.17 -42.85 -9.92
CA PHE A 362 1.43 -44.00 -9.36
C PHE A 362 -0.03 -44.08 -9.81
N PHE A 363 -0.59 -43.00 -10.33
CA PHE A 363 -1.99 -42.95 -10.74
C PHE A 363 -2.15 -43.00 -12.25
N GLN A 364 -3.26 -43.48 -12.76
CA GLN A 364 -3.64 -43.28 -14.16
C GLN A 364 -3.72 -41.78 -14.47
N PRO A 365 -3.38 -41.36 -15.73
CA PRO A 365 -3.37 -39.93 -16.06
C PRO A 365 -4.63 -39.18 -15.69
N VAL A 366 -5.81 -39.75 -15.94
CA VAL A 366 -7.11 -39.13 -15.60
C VAL A 366 -7.29 -38.98 -14.11
N LEU A 367 -7.02 -40.01 -13.30
CA LEU A 367 -7.15 -39.96 -11.84
C LEU A 367 -6.11 -39.01 -11.23
N GLY A 368 -4.89 -39.02 -11.76
CA GLY A 368 -3.85 -38.08 -11.37
C GLY A 368 -4.23 -36.61 -11.64
N SER A 369 -4.87 -36.35 -12.79
CA SER A 369 -5.40 -35.03 -13.14
C SER A 369 -6.46 -34.57 -12.15
N ILE A 370 -7.44 -35.43 -11.83
CA ILE A 370 -8.50 -35.12 -10.85
C ILE A 370 -7.86 -34.82 -9.49
N GLY A 371 -6.90 -35.63 -9.04
CA GLY A 371 -6.21 -35.43 -7.77
C GLY A 371 -5.47 -34.09 -7.68
N ILE A 372 -4.71 -33.72 -8.71
CA ILE A 372 -3.98 -32.41 -8.73
C ILE A 372 -4.94 -31.23 -8.82
N LEU A 373 -5.98 -31.31 -9.64
CA LEU A 373 -7.01 -30.27 -9.72
C LEU A 373 -7.73 -30.08 -8.36
N PHE A 374 -7.96 -31.20 -7.65
CA PHE A 374 -8.53 -31.15 -6.31
C PHE A 374 -7.58 -30.51 -5.30
N VAL A 375 -6.28 -30.84 -5.32
CA VAL A 375 -5.26 -30.18 -4.49
C VAL A 375 -5.18 -28.69 -4.81
N PHE A 376 -5.18 -28.33 -6.09
CA PHE A 376 -5.18 -26.94 -6.52
C PHE A 376 -6.44 -26.19 -6.05
N PHE A 377 -7.61 -26.82 -6.13
CA PHE A 377 -8.86 -26.28 -5.59
C PHE A 377 -8.77 -26.04 -4.08
N LEU A 378 -8.30 -27.04 -3.32
CA LEU A 378 -8.10 -26.89 -1.87
C LEU A 378 -7.11 -25.75 -1.53
N TYR A 379 -6.05 -25.62 -2.33
CA TYR A 379 -5.11 -24.52 -2.19
C TYR A 379 -5.78 -23.16 -2.38
N ILE A 380 -6.62 -22.99 -3.40
CA ILE A 380 -7.41 -21.76 -3.62
C ILE A 380 -8.35 -21.50 -2.43
N VAL A 381 -9.11 -22.51 -2.00
CA VAL A 381 -10.03 -22.39 -0.86
C VAL A 381 -9.30 -21.97 0.42
N ALA A 382 -8.15 -22.58 0.70
CA ALA A 382 -7.33 -22.23 1.86
C ALA A 382 -6.85 -20.77 1.80
N ASN A 383 -6.47 -20.28 0.60
CA ASN A 383 -6.05 -18.90 0.41
C ASN A 383 -7.20 -17.90 0.61
N ILE A 384 -8.39 -18.20 0.08
CA ILE A 384 -9.57 -17.36 0.29
C ILE A 384 -9.94 -17.34 1.78
N TRP A 385 -9.98 -18.50 2.43
CA TRP A 385 -10.28 -18.59 3.86
C TRP A 385 -9.25 -17.83 4.71
N HIS A 386 -7.95 -18.01 4.43
CA HIS A 386 -6.91 -17.23 5.09
C HIS A 386 -7.12 -15.72 4.88
N GLY A 387 -7.47 -15.29 3.66
CA GLY A 387 -7.71 -13.88 3.33
C GLY A 387 -8.86 -13.24 4.14
N THR A 388 -9.90 -14.01 4.51
CA THR A 388 -11.01 -13.49 5.32
C THR A 388 -10.58 -13.11 6.75
N GLU A 389 -9.51 -13.70 7.27
CA GLU A 389 -8.93 -13.34 8.58
C GLU A 389 -8.24 -11.95 8.57
N ALA A 390 -7.90 -11.43 7.39
CA ALA A 390 -7.20 -10.14 7.27
C ALA A 390 -8.02 -8.95 7.80
N GLU A 391 -9.34 -9.00 7.75
CA GLU A 391 -10.21 -7.96 8.29
C GLU A 391 -10.10 -7.85 9.81
N GLY A 392 -9.99 -8.99 10.48
CA GLY A 392 -9.86 -9.07 11.93
C GLY A 392 -8.60 -8.40 12.49
N VAL A 393 -7.56 -8.30 11.68
CA VAL A 393 -6.26 -7.68 12.06
C VAL A 393 -6.42 -6.21 12.40
N MET A 394 -7.32 -5.48 11.72
CA MET A 394 -7.56 -4.07 12.00
C MET A 394 -8.05 -3.79 13.43
N GLY A 395 -8.68 -4.77 14.06
CA GLY A 395 -9.15 -4.67 15.46
C GLY A 395 -8.18 -5.23 16.50
N ARG A 396 -7.19 -6.04 16.11
CA ARG A 396 -6.35 -6.81 17.05
C ARG A 396 -4.93 -6.29 17.23
N ALA A 397 -4.51 -5.26 16.50
CA ALA A 397 -3.13 -4.76 16.51
C ALA A 397 -2.09 -5.86 16.18
N GLU A 398 -2.35 -6.64 15.15
CA GLU A 398 -1.56 -7.79 14.72
C GLU A 398 -0.99 -7.60 13.32
N THR A 399 0.01 -8.40 12.98
CA THR A 399 0.55 -8.47 11.62
C THR A 399 -0.02 -9.69 10.90
N PHE A 400 -0.65 -9.45 9.76
CA PHE A 400 -1.20 -10.50 8.90
C PHE A 400 -0.25 -10.81 7.75
N THR A 401 0.04 -12.10 7.54
CA THR A 401 0.90 -12.53 6.43
C THR A 401 0.09 -12.70 5.15
N VAL A 402 0.42 -11.92 4.13
CA VAL A 402 -0.16 -12.01 2.78
C VAL A 402 0.53 -13.13 2.02
N TRP A 403 -0.19 -14.20 1.68
CA TRP A 403 0.37 -15.32 0.96
C TRP A 403 0.65 -15.02 -0.51
N ASN A 404 1.73 -15.60 -1.02
CA ASN A 404 1.99 -15.63 -2.45
C ASN A 404 1.18 -16.78 -3.06
N ASN A 405 0.12 -16.42 -3.79
CA ASN A 405 -0.87 -17.38 -4.28
C ASN A 405 -0.53 -17.90 -5.68
N VAL A 406 0.03 -17.03 -6.51
CA VAL A 406 0.16 -17.27 -7.95
C VAL A 406 1.38 -18.12 -8.29
N PHE A 407 2.54 -17.83 -7.70
CA PHE A 407 3.76 -18.59 -8.01
C PHE A 407 3.67 -20.06 -7.63
N PRO A 408 3.24 -20.46 -6.42
CA PRO A 408 3.06 -21.86 -6.08
C PRO A 408 2.00 -22.56 -6.94
N GLY A 409 0.89 -21.88 -7.23
CA GLY A 409 -0.17 -22.42 -8.09
C GLY A 409 0.29 -22.65 -9.52
N ALA A 410 0.97 -21.68 -10.12
CA ALA A 410 1.53 -21.77 -11.46
C ALA A 410 2.60 -22.87 -11.54
N ALA A 411 3.47 -22.99 -10.54
CA ALA A 411 4.49 -24.04 -10.46
C ALA A 411 3.86 -25.44 -10.38
N LEU A 412 2.83 -25.62 -9.55
CA LEU A 412 2.10 -26.89 -9.44
C LEU A 412 1.46 -27.29 -10.77
N LEU A 413 0.76 -26.38 -11.44
CA LEU A 413 0.11 -26.65 -12.73
C LEU A 413 1.15 -26.95 -13.81
N THR A 414 2.26 -26.23 -13.84
CA THR A 414 3.35 -26.49 -14.80
C THR A 414 4.01 -27.85 -14.55
N ALA A 415 4.26 -28.21 -13.29
CA ALA A 415 4.80 -29.52 -12.93
C ALA A 415 3.84 -30.64 -13.31
N TYR A 416 2.55 -30.48 -13.06
CA TYR A 416 1.51 -31.39 -13.50
C TYR A 416 1.54 -31.60 -15.01
N LEU A 417 1.49 -30.51 -15.79
CA LEU A 417 1.53 -30.59 -17.26
C LEU A 417 2.82 -31.27 -17.77
N GLY A 418 3.98 -30.93 -17.22
CA GLY A 418 5.27 -31.53 -17.59
C GLY A 418 5.31 -33.02 -17.31
N VAL A 419 4.84 -33.47 -16.14
CA VAL A 419 4.82 -34.88 -15.76
C VAL A 419 3.82 -35.69 -16.63
N ILE A 420 2.62 -35.14 -16.85
CA ILE A 420 1.61 -35.82 -17.68
C ILE A 420 2.06 -35.90 -19.14
N LEU A 421 2.59 -34.83 -19.70
CA LEU A 421 3.12 -34.83 -21.08
C LEU A 421 4.23 -35.85 -21.24
N TYR A 422 5.19 -35.88 -20.31
CA TYR A 422 6.26 -36.89 -20.31
C TYR A 422 5.68 -38.31 -20.30
N ARG A 423 4.68 -38.59 -19.43
CA ARG A 423 4.05 -39.90 -19.32
C ARG A 423 3.34 -40.31 -20.61
N VAL A 424 2.53 -39.43 -21.18
CA VAL A 424 1.79 -39.71 -22.43
C VAL A 424 2.75 -40.02 -23.57
N VAL A 425 3.82 -39.22 -23.76
CA VAL A 425 4.83 -39.43 -24.78
C VAL A 425 5.57 -40.76 -24.56
N PHE A 426 5.95 -41.03 -23.31
CA PHE A 426 6.69 -42.26 -22.97
C PHE A 426 5.82 -43.51 -23.17
N GLU A 427 4.56 -43.48 -22.70
CA GLU A 427 3.61 -44.60 -22.85
C GLU A 427 3.27 -44.86 -24.33
N GLN A 428 3.13 -43.80 -25.14
CA GLN A 428 2.94 -43.96 -26.60
C GLN A 428 4.15 -44.54 -27.28
N ALA A 429 5.38 -44.12 -26.90
CA ALA A 429 6.61 -44.66 -27.45
C ALA A 429 6.76 -46.14 -27.10
N GLU A 430 6.46 -46.57 -25.89
CA GLU A 430 6.46 -47.98 -25.47
C GLU A 430 5.42 -48.82 -26.24
N ALA A 431 4.20 -48.27 -26.38
CA ALA A 431 3.14 -48.96 -27.13
C ALA A 431 3.51 -49.16 -28.60
N ARG A 432 4.16 -48.17 -29.25
CA ARG A 432 4.67 -48.29 -30.62
C ARG A 432 5.79 -49.34 -30.73
N ALA A 433 6.74 -49.34 -29.80
CA ALA A 433 7.83 -50.29 -29.74
C ALA A 433 7.31 -51.74 -29.61
N THR A 434 6.31 -51.94 -28.74
CA THR A 434 5.71 -53.26 -28.50
C THR A 434 4.92 -53.75 -29.74
N ARG A 435 4.14 -52.86 -30.40
CA ARG A 435 3.46 -53.20 -31.67
C ARG A 435 4.44 -53.53 -32.81
N GLY A 436 5.56 -52.80 -32.89
CA GLY A 436 6.60 -53.05 -33.89
C GLY A 436 7.33 -54.40 -33.71
N VAL A 437 7.36 -54.91 -32.48
CA VAL A 437 7.90 -56.26 -32.21
C VAL A 437 6.88 -57.34 -32.53
N MET A 438 5.59 -57.13 -32.15
CA MET A 438 4.53 -58.13 -32.45
C MET A 438 4.15 -58.21 -33.94
N GLY A 439 4.40 -57.18 -34.74
CA GLY A 439 4.17 -57.19 -36.18
C GLY A 439 5.32 -57.84 -36.98
N LYS A 440 6.37 -58.38 -36.35
CA LYS A 440 7.50 -59.10 -36.97
C LYS A 440 7.42 -60.62 -36.73
N TYR A 441 6.39 -61.08 -36.04
CA TYR A 441 6.04 -62.46 -35.84
C TYR A 441 4.64 -62.70 -36.43
#